data_c7ff8c4f593de701697c4fb4ece482a4
#
_entry.id   c7ff8c4f593de701697c4fb4ece482a4
#
_cell.length_a   1.000
_cell.length_b   1.000
_cell.length_c   1.000
_cell.angle_alpha   90.00
_cell.angle_beta   90.00
_cell.angle_gamma   90.00
#
_symmetry.space_group_name_H-M   'P 1'
#
loop_
_entity.id
_entity.type
_entity.pdbx_description
1 polymer ?
#
loop_
_entity_poly.entity_id
_entity_poly.type
_entity_poly.pdbx_seq_one_letter_code
_entity_poly.pdbx_strand_id
1 'polypeptide(L)'
;MREILFGAAYYDEYMPYDRLDKDIEMMKKAGINTVRIAESTWSTCEPQDGVFDFFHVERVMDAMEGAGINVIIGTPTYAVPAWMVKANPDVIATTKKGAGIYGARQIMDITNPVYLFYAERVIRKLMEISAHRKCVIGFQVDNETKYYGTAGKNVQLAFVKYLREKFHDDLDAMNYEFGLDYWSNRIDAWEDFPDVRGTINGSLGAEFEKFQRTLVDRFLSWQVGIVSEYKREDQFITHNMDFEWRGYSYGVQPDVNHLHVSEALTIAGTDIYHPSQDELTGTEIAFGGDMIRSLKHDNYLVLETQAQGFPCWTPYKGQLRLCAYSHLASGANSVMYWHWHSIHNSFETYWRGLLSHDMQENAPYREACIIGNEFSRLGSHLVNLKKKNEVAILVSNEALTALKWFGIEATAAGDHGI
;
A
#
# COMPACT_ATOMS: atom_id res chain seq x y z
N MET A 1 6.89 -16.51 -12.02
CA MET A 1 5.85 -17.28 -11.28
C MET A 1 5.63 -18.62 -11.99
N ARG A 2 5.17 -19.65 -11.27
CA ARG A 2 4.85 -20.97 -11.84
C ARG A 2 3.37 -21.18 -12.08
N GLU A 3 2.53 -20.45 -11.36
CA GLU A 3 1.07 -20.50 -11.42
C GLU A 3 0.48 -19.13 -11.16
N ILE A 4 -0.80 -18.94 -11.46
CA ILE A 4 -1.56 -17.77 -11.09
C ILE A 4 -1.87 -17.86 -9.60
N LEU A 5 -1.56 -16.82 -8.84
CA LEU A 5 -1.96 -16.69 -7.44
C LEU A 5 -3.42 -16.18 -7.41
N PHE A 6 -4.31 -16.99 -6.86
CA PHE A 6 -5.72 -16.65 -6.72
C PHE A 6 -6.12 -16.73 -5.26
N GLY A 7 -6.62 -15.65 -4.70
CA GLY A 7 -6.89 -15.63 -3.28
C GLY A 7 -7.53 -14.39 -2.71
N ALA A 8 -7.28 -14.17 -1.43
CA ALA A 8 -7.81 -13.02 -0.69
C ALA A 8 -6.92 -12.67 0.52
N ALA A 9 -7.08 -11.44 1.03
CA ALA A 9 -6.64 -11.12 2.38
C ALA A 9 -7.49 -11.92 3.38
N TYR A 10 -6.84 -12.49 4.41
CA TYR A 10 -7.47 -13.34 5.39
C TYR A 10 -7.04 -13.00 6.81
N TYR A 11 -7.99 -12.77 7.70
CA TYR A 11 -7.74 -12.36 9.08
C TYR A 11 -8.58 -13.22 10.02
N ASP A 12 -7.97 -14.30 10.53
CA ASP A 12 -8.59 -15.19 11.51
C ASP A 12 -8.96 -14.43 12.79
N GLU A 13 -8.12 -13.46 13.17
CA GLU A 13 -8.28 -12.59 14.34
C GLU A 13 -9.46 -11.62 14.27
N TYR A 14 -10.02 -11.41 13.08
CA TYR A 14 -11.22 -10.56 12.89
C TYR A 14 -12.51 -11.37 12.81
N MET A 15 -12.42 -12.70 12.87
CA MET A 15 -13.58 -13.56 12.84
C MET A 15 -14.42 -13.45 14.12
N PRO A 16 -15.77 -13.38 14.04
CA PRO A 16 -16.61 -13.31 15.22
C PRO A 16 -16.67 -14.63 16.01
N TYR A 17 -16.23 -15.73 15.42
CA TYR A 17 -16.11 -17.07 16.00
C TYR A 17 -15.12 -17.91 15.20
N ASP A 18 -14.60 -18.94 15.83
CA ASP A 18 -13.66 -19.84 15.18
C ASP A 18 -14.29 -20.57 14.00
N ARG A 19 -13.64 -20.44 12.83
CA ARG A 19 -14.09 -21.07 11.59
C ARG A 19 -12.98 -21.46 10.62
N LEU A 20 -11.72 -21.44 11.06
CA LEU A 20 -10.56 -21.64 10.20
C LEU A 20 -10.68 -22.91 9.33
N ASP A 21 -11.09 -24.04 9.90
CA ASP A 21 -11.27 -25.31 9.15
C ASP A 21 -12.35 -25.18 8.07
N LYS A 22 -13.46 -24.48 8.40
CA LYS A 22 -14.54 -24.23 7.44
C LYS A 22 -14.12 -23.29 6.32
N ASP A 23 -13.34 -22.27 6.64
CA ASP A 23 -12.81 -21.35 5.64
C ASP A 23 -11.83 -22.05 4.69
N ILE A 24 -10.97 -22.92 5.20
CA ILE A 24 -10.07 -23.75 4.37
C ILE A 24 -10.88 -24.67 3.43
N GLU A 25 -11.92 -25.34 3.93
CA GLU A 25 -12.80 -26.14 3.09
C GLU A 25 -13.39 -25.29 1.94
N MET A 26 -13.90 -24.10 2.27
CA MET A 26 -14.50 -23.20 1.30
C MET A 26 -13.45 -22.60 0.33
N MET A 27 -12.27 -22.26 0.81
CA MET A 27 -11.15 -21.80 -0.03
C MET A 27 -10.75 -22.86 -1.06
N LYS A 28 -10.57 -24.11 -0.62
CA LYS A 28 -10.27 -25.24 -1.52
C LYS A 28 -11.36 -25.45 -2.57
N LYS A 29 -12.63 -25.39 -2.17
CA LYS A 29 -13.78 -25.47 -3.09
C LYS A 29 -13.74 -24.33 -4.11
N ALA A 30 -13.34 -23.13 -3.70
CA ALA A 30 -13.19 -21.96 -4.57
C ALA A 30 -11.93 -21.97 -5.44
N GLY A 31 -11.05 -22.96 -5.29
CA GLY A 31 -9.76 -22.97 -6.02
C GLY A 31 -8.78 -21.90 -5.57
N ILE A 32 -8.96 -21.36 -4.38
CA ILE A 32 -8.02 -20.41 -3.77
C ILE A 32 -6.75 -21.17 -3.39
N ASN A 33 -5.63 -20.65 -3.86
CA ASN A 33 -4.30 -21.22 -3.63
C ASN A 33 -3.36 -20.29 -2.84
N THR A 34 -3.81 -19.08 -2.49
CA THR A 34 -2.97 -18.09 -1.80
C THR A 34 -3.81 -17.22 -0.87
N VAL A 35 -3.29 -16.94 0.33
CA VAL A 35 -3.85 -15.93 1.24
C VAL A 35 -2.77 -14.92 1.64
N ARG A 36 -3.16 -13.67 1.94
CA ARG A 36 -2.31 -12.66 2.54
C ARG A 36 -2.77 -12.41 3.98
N ILE A 37 -1.83 -12.37 4.92
CA ILE A 37 -2.09 -12.26 6.36
C ILE A 37 -1.10 -11.33 7.05
N ALA A 38 -1.42 -10.92 8.26
CA ALA A 38 -0.57 -10.28 9.27
C ALA A 38 -0.32 -8.78 9.11
N GLU A 39 -0.50 -8.14 7.96
CA GLU A 39 -0.11 -6.75 7.74
C GLU A 39 -0.82 -5.73 8.64
N SER A 40 -1.96 -6.06 9.23
CA SER A 40 -2.77 -5.12 10.03
C SER A 40 -2.75 -5.39 11.54
N THR A 41 -1.98 -6.34 12.04
CA THR A 41 -2.18 -6.92 13.37
C THR A 41 -1.05 -6.71 14.35
N TRP A 42 -0.33 -5.58 14.27
CA TRP A 42 0.78 -5.29 15.19
C TRP A 42 0.39 -5.39 16.67
N SER A 43 -0.75 -4.78 17.07
CA SER A 43 -1.19 -4.84 18.46
C SER A 43 -1.55 -6.26 18.94
N THR A 44 -1.91 -7.16 18.04
CA THR A 44 -2.12 -8.58 18.34
C THR A 44 -0.79 -9.32 18.44
N CYS A 45 0.13 -9.03 17.51
CA CYS A 45 1.49 -9.62 17.53
C CYS A 45 2.33 -9.12 18.71
N GLU A 46 2.10 -7.89 19.18
CA GLU A 46 2.81 -7.27 20.29
C GLU A 46 1.84 -6.49 21.17
N PRO A 47 1.06 -7.19 22.04
CA PRO A 47 0.03 -6.58 22.87
C PRO A 47 0.57 -5.61 23.93
N GLN A 48 1.83 -5.75 24.31
CA GLN A 48 2.57 -4.85 25.20
C GLN A 48 4.01 -4.73 24.71
N ASP A 49 4.68 -3.67 25.09
CA ASP A 49 6.07 -3.42 24.73
C ASP A 49 6.96 -4.62 25.07
N GLY A 50 7.54 -5.26 24.01
CA GLY A 50 8.42 -6.41 24.11
C GLY A 50 7.73 -7.75 24.43
N VAL A 51 6.42 -7.79 24.55
CA VAL A 51 5.65 -9.02 24.73
C VAL A 51 5.05 -9.43 23.40
N PHE A 52 5.51 -10.55 22.85
CA PHE A 52 5.10 -11.02 21.52
C PHE A 52 4.17 -12.22 21.62
N ASP A 53 3.11 -12.21 20.82
CA ASP A 53 2.17 -13.30 20.63
C ASP A 53 1.83 -13.44 19.13
N PHE A 54 2.37 -14.46 18.50
CA PHE A 54 2.14 -14.75 17.09
C PHE A 54 1.20 -15.96 16.88
N PHE A 55 0.52 -16.40 17.92
CA PHE A 55 -0.34 -17.57 17.86
C PHE A 55 -1.30 -17.57 16.68
N HIS A 56 -1.97 -16.45 16.39
CA HIS A 56 -2.92 -16.32 15.27
C HIS A 56 -2.22 -16.47 13.91
N VAL A 57 -1.00 -15.94 13.74
CA VAL A 57 -0.22 -16.05 12.50
C VAL A 57 0.28 -17.50 12.32
N GLU A 58 0.84 -18.11 13.37
CA GLU A 58 1.34 -19.48 13.33
C GLU A 58 0.22 -20.48 13.08
N ARG A 59 -0.93 -20.32 13.75
CA ARG A 59 -2.12 -21.14 13.56
C ARG A 59 -2.60 -21.13 12.11
N VAL A 60 -2.69 -19.93 11.50
CA VAL A 60 -3.10 -19.81 10.09
C VAL A 60 -2.06 -20.43 9.17
N MET A 61 -0.75 -20.18 9.39
CA MET A 61 0.30 -20.80 8.57
C MET A 61 0.26 -22.32 8.65
N ASP A 62 0.07 -22.91 9.85
CA ASP A 62 -0.03 -24.37 10.03
C ASP A 62 -1.20 -24.95 9.23
N ALA A 63 -2.35 -24.32 9.32
CA ALA A 63 -3.55 -24.76 8.63
C ALA A 63 -3.44 -24.60 7.09
N MET A 64 -2.89 -23.50 6.61
CA MET A 64 -2.68 -23.26 5.18
C MET A 64 -1.61 -24.20 4.60
N GLU A 65 -0.52 -24.46 5.34
CA GLU A 65 0.50 -25.43 4.94
C GLU A 65 -0.09 -26.84 4.81
N GLY A 66 -0.88 -27.27 5.80
CA GLY A 66 -1.61 -28.55 5.75
C GLY A 66 -2.62 -28.65 4.60
N ALA A 67 -3.19 -27.52 4.17
CA ALA A 67 -4.14 -27.46 3.08
C ALA A 67 -3.50 -27.31 1.69
N GLY A 68 -2.19 -27.02 1.61
CA GLY A 68 -1.48 -26.72 0.37
C GLY A 68 -1.81 -25.35 -0.20
N ILE A 69 -2.17 -24.38 0.67
CA ILE A 69 -2.45 -22.99 0.33
C ILE A 69 -1.21 -22.15 0.65
N ASN A 70 -0.79 -21.33 -0.30
CA ASN A 70 0.35 -20.43 -0.13
C ASN A 70 -0.01 -19.24 0.77
N VAL A 71 0.99 -18.68 1.43
CA VAL A 71 0.84 -17.52 2.31
C VAL A 71 1.77 -16.39 1.86
N ILE A 72 1.24 -15.18 1.79
CA ILE A 72 2.00 -13.94 1.72
C ILE A 72 1.92 -13.29 3.10
N ILE A 73 3.07 -13.04 3.72
CA ILE A 73 3.14 -12.37 5.03
C ILE A 73 3.30 -10.87 4.80
N GLY A 74 2.41 -10.07 5.39
CA GLY A 74 2.55 -8.63 5.42
C GLY A 74 3.24 -8.14 6.70
N THR A 75 4.11 -7.12 6.62
CA THR A 75 4.67 -6.47 7.80
C THR A 75 3.63 -5.55 8.43
N PRO A 76 3.38 -5.63 9.76
CA PRO A 76 2.21 -4.99 10.39
C PRO A 76 2.46 -3.50 10.74
N THR A 77 3.23 -2.78 9.96
CA THR A 77 3.82 -1.49 10.33
C THR A 77 2.92 -0.28 10.13
N TYR A 78 1.85 -0.39 9.34
CA TYR A 78 1.00 0.75 9.01
C TYR A 78 -0.05 1.11 10.08
N ALA A 79 -0.20 0.29 11.12
CA ALA A 79 -1.14 0.51 12.21
C ALA A 79 -0.45 0.33 13.56
N VAL A 80 -0.14 1.43 14.24
CA VAL A 80 0.67 1.43 15.47
C VAL A 80 -0.13 1.03 16.70
N PRO A 81 0.45 0.26 17.65
CA PRO A 81 -0.20 -0.12 18.89
C PRO A 81 -0.42 1.06 19.84
N ALA A 82 -1.50 1.01 20.62
CA ALA A 82 -1.85 2.06 21.60
C ALA A 82 -0.76 2.26 22.67
N TRP A 83 -0.11 1.18 23.12
CA TRP A 83 0.96 1.27 24.11
C TRP A 83 2.15 2.10 23.62
N MET A 84 2.48 2.01 22.33
CA MET A 84 3.57 2.78 21.73
C MET A 84 3.24 4.27 21.72
N VAL A 85 2.04 4.64 21.29
CA VAL A 85 1.60 6.04 21.23
C VAL A 85 1.50 6.64 22.64
N LYS A 86 1.04 5.86 23.60
CA LYS A 86 0.98 6.30 25.00
C LYS A 86 2.37 6.59 25.58
N ALA A 87 3.34 5.76 25.27
CA ALA A 87 4.73 5.92 25.74
C ALA A 87 5.50 6.99 24.95
N ASN A 88 5.22 7.12 23.67
CA ASN A 88 5.95 7.98 22.73
C ASN A 88 4.96 8.71 21.80
N PRO A 89 4.26 9.75 22.25
CA PRO A 89 3.24 10.45 21.45
C PRO A 89 3.77 11.01 20.13
N ASP A 90 5.05 11.34 20.06
CA ASP A 90 5.70 11.90 18.88
C ASP A 90 5.87 10.89 17.72
N VAL A 91 5.52 9.61 17.92
CA VAL A 91 5.45 8.63 16.81
C VAL A 91 4.29 8.93 15.86
N ILE A 92 3.30 9.69 16.31
CA ILE A 92 2.18 10.16 15.48
C ILE A 92 2.65 11.32 14.60
N ALA A 93 2.31 11.25 13.31
CA ALA A 93 2.69 12.26 12.34
C ALA A 93 2.09 13.64 12.69
N THR A 94 2.92 14.68 12.56
CA THR A 94 2.45 16.06 12.53
C THR A 94 2.31 16.47 11.07
N THR A 95 1.12 16.95 10.70
CA THR A 95 0.77 17.36 9.33
C THR A 95 0.54 18.87 9.25
N LYS A 96 0.17 19.39 8.08
CA LYS A 96 -0.28 20.78 7.91
C LYS A 96 -1.46 21.12 8.85
N LYS A 97 -2.28 20.15 9.23
CA LYS A 97 -3.42 20.32 10.16
C LYS A 97 -3.02 20.25 11.63
N GLY A 98 -1.76 20.02 11.96
CA GLY A 98 -1.26 19.83 13.32
C GLY A 98 -0.91 18.37 13.63
N ALA A 99 -0.70 18.08 14.91
CA ALA A 99 -0.42 16.72 15.38
C ALA A 99 -1.64 15.81 15.19
N GLY A 100 -1.38 14.60 14.70
CA GLY A 100 -2.41 13.57 14.58
C GLY A 100 -2.91 13.07 15.93
N ILE A 101 -4.02 12.35 15.92
CA ILE A 101 -4.64 11.74 17.10
C ILE A 101 -4.74 10.25 16.86
N TYR A 102 -4.39 9.44 17.86
CA TYR A 102 -4.53 7.99 17.79
C TYR A 102 -5.98 7.55 17.49
N GLY A 103 -6.14 6.51 16.69
CA GLY A 103 -7.44 5.90 16.41
C GLY A 103 -7.68 5.56 14.94
N ALA A 104 -6.77 5.95 14.06
CA ALA A 104 -6.79 5.56 12.65
C ALA A 104 -5.52 4.76 12.28
N ARG A 105 -5.54 4.12 11.12
CA ARG A 105 -4.33 3.57 10.49
C ARG A 105 -3.52 4.66 9.81
N GLN A 106 -2.25 4.39 9.47
CA GLN A 106 -1.42 5.26 8.64
C GLN A 106 -1.26 6.69 9.19
N ILE A 107 -1.05 6.77 10.50
CA ILE A 107 -0.93 8.03 11.23
C ILE A 107 0.46 8.27 11.83
N MET A 108 1.39 7.36 11.57
CA MET A 108 2.75 7.42 12.13
C MET A 108 3.67 8.32 11.30
N ASP A 109 4.66 8.89 11.98
CA ASP A 109 5.79 9.53 11.34
C ASP A 109 6.82 8.46 10.93
N ILE A 110 6.85 8.13 9.65
CA ILE A 110 7.77 7.13 9.07
C ILE A 110 9.26 7.53 9.16
N THR A 111 9.56 8.72 9.65
CA THR A 111 10.92 9.19 9.93
C THR A 111 11.28 9.19 11.41
N ASN A 112 10.31 8.90 12.29
CA ASN A 112 10.53 8.94 13.73
C ASN A 112 11.42 7.75 14.16
N PRO A 113 12.57 7.99 14.81
CA PRO A 113 13.51 6.92 15.16
C PRO A 113 12.96 5.92 16.18
N VAL A 114 12.03 6.34 17.05
CA VAL A 114 11.39 5.44 18.02
C VAL A 114 10.40 4.53 17.31
N TYR A 115 9.60 5.07 16.40
CA TYR A 115 8.72 4.26 15.56
C TYR A 115 9.53 3.24 14.73
N LEU A 116 10.61 3.67 14.08
CA LEU A 116 11.47 2.79 13.28
C LEU A 116 12.10 1.68 14.12
N PHE A 117 12.54 1.99 15.35
CA PHE A 117 13.08 0.99 16.27
C PHE A 117 12.05 -0.12 16.58
N TYR A 118 10.83 0.26 16.90
CA TYR A 118 9.77 -0.71 17.20
C TYR A 118 9.28 -1.45 15.94
N ALA A 119 9.20 -0.77 14.82
CA ALA A 119 8.82 -1.39 13.54
C ALA A 119 9.86 -2.45 13.10
N GLU A 120 11.15 -2.15 13.20
CA GLU A 120 12.20 -3.14 12.96
C GLU A 120 12.07 -4.35 13.87
N ARG A 121 11.82 -4.12 15.15
CA ARG A 121 11.68 -5.19 16.15
C ARG A 121 10.55 -6.15 15.79
N VAL A 122 9.35 -5.63 15.49
CA VAL A 122 8.21 -6.50 15.16
C VAL A 122 8.41 -7.21 13.82
N ILE A 123 9.01 -6.55 12.82
CA ILE A 123 9.33 -7.19 11.54
C ILE A 123 10.29 -8.37 11.77
N ARG A 124 11.40 -8.16 12.50
CA ARG A 124 12.37 -9.23 12.79
C ARG A 124 11.71 -10.40 13.51
N LYS A 125 10.87 -10.14 14.51
CA LYS A 125 10.14 -11.19 15.23
C LYS A 125 9.18 -11.98 14.34
N LEU A 126 8.47 -11.28 13.46
CA LEU A 126 7.59 -11.94 12.48
C LEU A 126 8.39 -12.78 11.47
N MET A 127 9.54 -12.30 11.02
CA MET A 127 10.43 -13.05 10.11
C MET A 127 11.00 -14.30 10.75
N GLU A 128 11.37 -14.24 12.05
CA GLU A 128 11.88 -15.41 12.81
C GLU A 128 10.91 -16.59 12.75
N ILE A 129 9.59 -16.36 12.81
CA ILE A 129 8.57 -17.41 12.82
C ILE A 129 8.06 -17.82 11.44
N SER A 130 8.21 -16.95 10.44
CA SER A 130 7.52 -17.13 9.15
C SER A 130 8.46 -17.43 7.96
N ALA A 131 9.66 -16.89 7.93
CA ALA A 131 10.50 -16.93 6.73
C ALA A 131 10.90 -18.36 6.29
N HIS A 132 11.04 -19.27 7.23
CA HIS A 132 11.41 -20.68 6.97
C HIS A 132 10.23 -21.59 6.58
N ARG A 133 8.98 -21.10 6.75
CA ARG A 133 7.77 -21.89 6.48
C ARG A 133 7.61 -22.17 4.99
N LYS A 134 7.25 -23.40 4.63
CA LYS A 134 7.10 -23.80 3.21
C LYS A 134 5.93 -23.12 2.52
N CYS A 135 4.84 -22.91 3.25
CA CYS A 135 3.67 -22.21 2.72
C CYS A 135 3.95 -20.74 2.41
N VAL A 136 4.93 -20.11 3.05
CA VAL A 136 5.26 -18.68 2.83
C VAL A 136 6.04 -18.52 1.54
N ILE A 137 5.41 -17.93 0.54
CA ILE A 137 5.97 -17.73 -0.80
C ILE A 137 6.51 -16.32 -1.04
N GLY A 138 6.19 -15.38 -0.17
CA GLY A 138 6.65 -14.00 -0.28
C GLY A 138 6.19 -13.12 0.87
N PHE A 139 6.66 -11.88 0.82
CA PHE A 139 6.39 -10.86 1.82
C PHE A 139 5.88 -9.59 1.17
N GLN A 140 4.85 -8.98 1.76
CA GLN A 140 4.45 -7.62 1.47
C GLN A 140 5.01 -6.72 2.57
N VAL A 141 5.79 -5.71 2.22
CA VAL A 141 6.25 -4.71 3.19
C VAL A 141 5.21 -3.61 3.32
N ASP A 142 4.82 -3.32 4.56
CA ASP A 142 3.82 -2.30 4.91
C ASP A 142 2.50 -2.43 4.10
N ASN A 143 1.68 -1.38 4.05
CA ASN A 143 0.43 -1.38 3.30
C ASN A 143 0.13 0.00 2.72
N GLU A 144 -0.06 0.10 1.39
CA GLU A 144 -0.40 1.34 0.67
C GLU A 144 0.36 2.57 1.20
N THR A 145 1.66 2.44 1.36
CA THR A 145 2.49 3.41 2.08
C THR A 145 2.58 4.74 1.36
N LYS A 146 2.35 5.81 2.11
CA LYS A 146 2.45 7.21 1.67
C LYS A 146 3.28 8.00 2.70
N TYR A 147 3.59 9.23 2.40
CA TYR A 147 4.21 10.09 3.40
C TYR A 147 3.22 10.60 4.47
N TYR A 148 1.93 10.30 4.34
CA TYR A 148 0.83 10.60 5.29
C TYR A 148 0.72 12.08 5.66
N GLY A 149 1.17 12.99 4.80
CA GLY A 149 1.22 14.42 5.09
C GLY A 149 2.24 14.79 6.17
N THR A 150 3.16 13.89 6.53
CA THR A 150 4.16 14.07 7.57
C THR A 150 5.04 15.29 7.30
N ALA A 151 5.00 16.25 8.20
CA ALA A 151 5.71 17.53 8.11
C ALA A 151 6.18 18.03 9.50
N GLY A 152 6.37 17.12 10.44
CA GLY A 152 6.84 17.41 11.80
C GLY A 152 8.32 17.78 11.85
N LYS A 153 8.81 18.01 13.06
CA LYS A 153 10.18 18.50 13.29
C LYS A 153 11.25 17.66 12.60
N ASN A 154 11.15 16.33 12.64
CA ASN A 154 12.13 15.45 12.02
C ASN A 154 12.18 15.64 10.49
N VAL A 155 10.99 15.74 9.87
CA VAL A 155 10.86 15.95 8.42
C VAL A 155 11.36 17.32 8.01
N GLN A 156 11.05 18.38 8.79
CA GLN A 156 11.55 19.74 8.55
C GLN A 156 13.09 19.78 8.59
N LEU A 157 13.71 19.21 9.61
CA LEU A 157 15.17 19.16 9.71
C LEU A 157 15.81 18.36 8.57
N ALA A 158 15.21 17.24 8.20
CA ALA A 158 15.66 16.42 7.08
C ALA A 158 15.51 17.15 5.73
N PHE A 159 14.46 17.96 5.56
CA PHE A 159 14.26 18.78 4.38
C PHE A 159 15.31 19.89 4.26
N VAL A 160 15.61 20.61 5.34
CA VAL A 160 16.70 21.61 5.35
C VAL A 160 18.04 20.97 4.97
N LYS A 161 18.34 19.80 5.52
CA LYS A 161 19.56 19.05 5.14
C LYS A 161 19.54 18.69 3.65
N TYR A 162 18.42 18.21 3.13
CA TYR A 162 18.26 17.90 1.71
C TYR A 162 18.49 19.13 0.83
N LEU A 163 17.96 20.29 1.20
CA LEU A 163 18.18 21.54 0.45
C LEU A 163 19.65 22.01 0.49
N ARG A 164 20.29 21.89 1.64
CA ARG A 164 21.73 22.19 1.76
C ARG A 164 22.58 21.32 0.83
N GLU A 165 22.28 20.03 0.77
CA GLU A 165 22.96 19.10 -0.15
C GLU A 165 22.66 19.45 -1.61
N LYS A 166 21.39 19.72 -1.96
CA LYS A 166 20.94 20.07 -3.31
C LYS A 166 21.58 21.34 -3.84
N PHE A 167 21.69 22.36 -3.00
CA PHE A 167 22.22 23.69 -3.37
C PHE A 167 23.69 23.89 -2.93
N HIS A 168 24.38 22.84 -2.47
CA HIS A 168 25.77 22.90 -2.03
C HIS A 168 26.03 23.99 -0.98
N ASP A 169 25.12 24.14 -0.01
CA ASP A 169 25.08 25.18 1.02
C ASP A 169 24.95 26.63 0.49
N ASP A 170 24.61 26.79 -0.80
CA ASP A 170 24.42 28.12 -1.43
C ASP A 170 22.96 28.60 -1.24
N LEU A 171 22.76 29.46 -0.21
CA LEU A 171 21.46 30.06 0.08
C LEU A 171 20.98 31.04 -1.02
N ASP A 172 21.91 31.74 -1.66
CA ASP A 172 21.56 32.69 -2.73
C ASP A 172 21.01 31.92 -3.94
N ALA A 173 21.64 30.81 -4.31
CA ALA A 173 21.13 29.94 -5.36
C ALA A 173 19.73 29.39 -5.03
N MET A 174 19.52 28.95 -3.79
CA MET A 174 18.22 28.45 -3.33
C MET A 174 17.14 29.53 -3.36
N ASN A 175 17.45 30.71 -2.80
CA ASN A 175 16.51 31.85 -2.80
C ASN A 175 16.13 32.28 -4.22
N TYR A 176 17.09 32.31 -5.12
CA TYR A 176 16.88 32.63 -6.53
C TYR A 176 16.02 31.58 -7.23
N GLU A 177 16.36 30.30 -7.08
CA GLU A 177 15.63 29.19 -7.71
C GLU A 177 14.15 29.15 -7.28
N PHE A 178 13.86 29.38 -6.00
CA PHE A 178 12.51 29.36 -5.47
C PHE A 178 11.81 30.73 -5.52
N GLY A 179 12.52 31.81 -5.90
CA GLY A 179 11.95 33.17 -5.96
C GLY A 179 11.54 33.70 -4.58
N LEU A 180 12.35 33.44 -3.56
CA LEU A 180 12.00 33.77 -2.17
C LEU A 180 12.19 35.25 -1.81
N ASP A 181 12.79 36.06 -2.65
CA ASP A 181 12.85 37.52 -2.46
C ASP A 181 11.45 38.18 -2.46
N TYR A 182 10.47 37.50 -3.08
CA TYR A 182 9.11 38.01 -3.15
C TYR A 182 8.43 37.95 -1.77
N TRP A 183 7.86 39.08 -1.33
CA TRP A 183 7.21 39.28 -0.04
C TRP A 183 8.09 38.95 1.17
N SER A 184 9.38 39.20 1.09
CA SER A 184 10.32 38.99 2.18
C SER A 184 10.38 37.54 2.67
N ASN A 185 10.21 36.58 1.79
CA ASN A 185 10.35 35.15 2.13
C ASN A 185 11.81 34.67 2.03
N ARG A 186 12.75 35.57 1.64
CA ARG A 186 14.16 35.25 1.55
C ARG A 186 14.70 34.70 2.88
N ILE A 187 15.55 33.69 2.79
CA ILE A 187 16.19 33.04 3.91
C ILE A 187 17.69 33.37 3.84
N ASP A 188 18.22 34.02 4.87
CA ASP A 188 19.59 34.51 4.90
C ASP A 188 20.52 33.65 5.78
N ALA A 189 19.96 32.73 6.56
CA ALA A 189 20.69 31.69 7.32
C ALA A 189 19.90 30.38 7.32
N TRP A 190 20.60 29.26 7.23
CA TRP A 190 19.97 27.92 7.29
C TRP A 190 19.27 27.67 8.62
N GLU A 191 19.75 28.26 9.69
CA GLU A 191 19.20 28.18 11.05
C GLU A 191 17.87 28.91 11.19
N ASP A 192 17.59 29.88 10.32
CA ASP A 192 16.36 30.65 10.25
C ASP A 192 15.30 30.03 9.32
N PHE A 193 15.56 28.83 8.79
CA PHE A 193 14.65 28.19 7.83
C PHE A 193 13.26 28.00 8.45
N PRO A 194 12.19 28.61 7.88
CA PRO A 194 10.88 28.60 8.49
C PRO A 194 10.19 27.23 8.34
N ASP A 195 9.14 27.00 9.11
CA ASP A 195 8.28 25.84 8.96
C ASP A 195 7.58 25.89 7.59
N VAL A 196 7.89 24.92 6.74
CA VAL A 196 7.46 24.87 5.34
C VAL A 196 5.95 24.63 5.17
N ARG A 197 5.26 24.19 6.23
CA ARG A 197 3.80 23.99 6.22
C ARG A 197 3.02 25.27 5.94
N GLY A 198 3.60 26.40 6.27
CA GLY A 198 3.00 27.73 6.04
C GLY A 198 3.31 28.34 4.67
N THR A 199 4.17 27.72 3.87
CA THR A 199 4.54 28.31 2.58
C THR A 199 3.38 28.37 1.61
N ILE A 200 3.27 29.52 0.94
CA ILE A 200 2.44 29.73 -0.26
C ILE A 200 3.29 29.75 -1.53
N ASN A 201 4.62 29.66 -1.40
CA ASN A 201 5.54 29.60 -2.52
C ASN A 201 5.45 28.24 -3.21
N GLY A 202 4.97 28.24 -4.45
CA GLY A 202 4.73 27.00 -5.20
C GLY A 202 6.00 26.20 -5.48
N SER A 203 7.14 26.87 -5.74
CA SER A 203 8.41 26.20 -5.99
C SER A 203 8.92 25.49 -4.73
N LEU A 204 8.94 26.17 -3.59
CA LEU A 204 9.36 25.60 -2.32
C LEU A 204 8.40 24.49 -1.85
N GLY A 205 7.08 24.71 -1.99
CA GLY A 205 6.08 23.72 -1.62
C GLY A 205 6.13 22.46 -2.50
N ALA A 206 6.29 22.62 -3.81
CA ALA A 206 6.45 21.49 -4.73
C ALA A 206 7.75 20.69 -4.45
N GLU A 207 8.85 21.38 -4.12
CA GLU A 207 10.09 20.72 -3.73
C GLU A 207 9.94 19.95 -2.41
N PHE A 208 9.19 20.50 -1.46
CA PHE A 208 8.89 19.79 -0.21
C PHE A 208 8.07 18.52 -0.46
N GLU A 209 7.03 18.55 -1.29
CA GLU A 209 6.26 17.35 -1.65
C GLU A 209 7.12 16.31 -2.38
N LYS A 210 8.00 16.76 -3.27
CA LYS A 210 9.00 15.89 -3.92
C LYS A 210 9.91 15.22 -2.88
N PHE A 211 10.41 15.98 -1.92
CA PHE A 211 11.22 15.45 -0.82
C PHE A 211 10.42 14.45 0.02
N GLN A 212 9.16 14.74 0.36
CA GLN A 212 8.32 13.84 1.15
C GLN A 212 8.13 12.48 0.47
N ARG A 213 7.99 12.42 -0.86
CA ARG A 213 7.96 11.16 -1.60
C ARG A 213 9.24 10.33 -1.39
N THR A 214 10.40 10.95 -1.29
CA THR A 214 11.66 10.22 -1.03
C THR A 214 11.71 9.56 0.36
N LEU A 215 10.90 10.04 1.31
CA LEU A 215 10.78 9.42 2.63
C LEU A 215 10.10 8.05 2.52
N VAL A 216 9.13 7.92 1.63
CA VAL A 216 8.44 6.64 1.35
C VAL A 216 9.42 5.64 0.74
N ASP A 217 10.19 6.07 -0.26
CA ASP A 217 11.20 5.24 -0.91
C ASP A 217 12.20 4.68 0.11
N ARG A 218 12.70 5.53 1.01
CA ARG A 218 13.64 5.16 2.07
C ARG A 218 13.02 4.20 3.08
N PHE A 219 11.78 4.46 3.51
CA PHE A 219 11.08 3.65 4.49
C PHE A 219 10.81 2.24 3.97
N LEU A 220 10.31 2.11 2.74
CA LEU A 220 10.05 0.81 2.15
C LEU A 220 11.34 0.05 1.82
N SER A 221 12.36 0.72 1.27
CA SER A 221 13.67 0.10 1.03
C SER A 221 14.31 -0.42 2.32
N TRP A 222 14.16 0.31 3.43
CA TRP A 222 14.62 -0.11 4.74
C TRP A 222 13.90 -1.39 5.22
N GLN A 223 12.57 -1.47 5.09
CA GLN A 223 11.84 -2.71 5.42
C GLN A 223 12.25 -3.88 4.52
N VAL A 224 12.42 -3.63 3.22
CA VAL A 224 12.94 -4.64 2.26
C VAL A 224 14.31 -5.14 2.70
N GLY A 225 15.19 -4.26 3.18
CA GLY A 225 16.50 -4.64 3.73
C GLY A 225 16.37 -5.64 4.87
N ILE A 226 15.51 -5.34 5.86
CA ILE A 226 15.28 -6.23 7.01
C ILE A 226 14.73 -7.60 6.56
N VAL A 227 13.68 -7.60 5.73
CA VAL A 227 13.07 -8.84 5.24
C VAL A 227 14.06 -9.67 4.44
N SER A 228 14.95 -9.03 3.67
CA SER A 228 15.96 -9.69 2.85
C SER A 228 17.01 -10.47 3.66
N GLU A 229 17.22 -10.10 4.94
CA GLU A 229 18.12 -10.83 5.83
C GLU A 229 17.57 -12.24 6.20
N TYR A 230 16.26 -12.47 6.08
CA TYR A 230 15.58 -13.68 6.54
C TYR A 230 15.00 -14.52 5.40
N LYS A 231 14.55 -13.88 4.32
CA LYS A 231 13.84 -14.56 3.24
C LYS A 231 14.71 -15.62 2.54
N ARG A 232 14.08 -16.66 2.03
CA ARG A 232 14.72 -17.63 1.12
C ARG A 232 14.83 -17.05 -0.30
N GLU A 233 15.68 -17.64 -1.13
CA GLU A 233 15.84 -17.22 -2.54
C GLU A 233 14.54 -17.29 -3.36
N ASP A 234 13.73 -18.32 -3.07
CA ASP A 234 12.46 -18.58 -3.78
C ASP A 234 11.31 -17.66 -3.35
N GLN A 235 11.49 -16.86 -2.30
CA GLN A 235 10.47 -15.94 -1.80
C GLN A 235 10.64 -14.55 -2.41
N PHE A 236 9.52 -13.96 -2.82
CA PHE A 236 9.51 -12.58 -3.33
C PHE A 236 9.29 -11.55 -2.19
N ILE A 237 9.63 -10.29 -2.48
CA ILE A 237 9.22 -9.13 -1.69
C ILE A 237 8.44 -8.20 -2.60
N THR A 238 7.28 -7.76 -2.13
CA THR A 238 6.38 -6.87 -2.85
C THR A 238 5.81 -5.78 -1.93
N HIS A 239 5.09 -4.83 -2.51
CA HIS A 239 4.29 -3.82 -1.82
C HIS A 239 3.02 -3.58 -2.63
N ASN A 240 1.92 -3.31 -1.96
CA ASN A 240 0.63 -3.03 -2.59
C ASN A 240 0.50 -1.52 -2.89
N MET A 241 0.95 -1.11 -4.05
CA MET A 241 0.84 0.28 -4.53
C MET A 241 -0.59 0.60 -4.93
N ASP A 242 -1.11 1.72 -4.46
CA ASP A 242 -2.47 2.19 -4.77
C ASP A 242 -2.50 3.32 -5.81
N PHE A 243 -3.69 3.67 -6.23
CA PHE A 243 -3.96 4.71 -7.22
C PHE A 243 -4.89 5.79 -6.66
N GLU A 244 -4.77 7.01 -7.19
CA GLU A 244 -5.68 8.12 -6.90
C GLU A 244 -6.46 8.48 -8.17
N TRP A 245 -7.75 8.13 -8.21
CA TRP A 245 -8.59 8.29 -9.40
C TRP A 245 -9.34 9.63 -9.43
N ARG A 246 -9.13 10.48 -8.43
CA ARG A 246 -9.86 11.74 -8.27
C ARG A 246 -8.93 12.94 -8.29
N GLY A 247 -9.48 14.09 -8.68
CA GLY A 247 -8.75 15.36 -8.72
C GLY A 247 -7.69 15.42 -9.81
N TYR A 248 -6.62 16.12 -9.54
CA TYR A 248 -5.56 16.44 -10.51
C TYR A 248 -4.63 15.27 -10.84
N SER A 249 -4.69 14.19 -10.10
CA SER A 249 -3.70 13.11 -10.19
C SER A 249 -3.93 12.13 -11.35
N TYR A 250 -5.10 12.12 -11.94
CA TYR A 250 -5.43 11.31 -13.13
C TYR A 250 -5.11 9.81 -12.99
N GLY A 251 -5.32 9.25 -11.81
CA GLY A 251 -5.02 7.86 -11.49
C GLY A 251 -3.65 7.63 -10.86
N VAL A 252 -2.73 8.59 -10.92
CA VAL A 252 -1.40 8.46 -10.29
C VAL A 252 -1.49 8.84 -8.82
N GLN A 253 -0.94 8.01 -7.93
CA GLN A 253 -0.82 8.35 -6.52
C GLN A 253 0.16 9.52 -6.33
N PRO A 254 -0.29 10.71 -5.85
CA PRO A 254 0.57 11.88 -5.78
C PRO A 254 1.60 11.83 -4.65
N ASP A 255 1.32 11.04 -3.61
CA ASP A 255 2.10 10.99 -2.37
C ASP A 255 3.24 9.95 -2.41
N VAL A 256 3.41 9.28 -3.55
CA VAL A 256 4.41 8.22 -3.75
C VAL A 256 5.01 8.29 -5.15
N ASN A 257 6.29 8.03 -5.29
CA ASN A 257 6.89 7.72 -6.58
C ASN A 257 6.98 6.20 -6.75
N HIS A 258 6.01 5.62 -7.42
CA HIS A 258 5.94 4.16 -7.60
C HIS A 258 7.18 3.58 -8.30
N LEU A 259 7.82 4.33 -9.20
CA LEU A 259 9.06 3.87 -9.86
C LEU A 259 10.17 3.64 -8.83
N HIS A 260 10.44 4.64 -7.99
CA HIS A 260 11.49 4.54 -6.97
C HIS A 260 11.18 3.46 -5.93
N VAL A 261 9.93 3.39 -5.44
CA VAL A 261 9.51 2.32 -4.53
C VAL A 261 9.76 0.94 -5.12
N SER A 262 9.46 0.77 -6.42
CA SER A 262 9.60 -0.53 -7.09
C SER A 262 11.05 -1.01 -7.21
N GLU A 263 12.03 -0.11 -7.16
CA GLU A 263 13.45 -0.47 -7.32
C GLU A 263 13.90 -1.49 -6.27
N ALA A 264 13.46 -1.33 -5.02
CA ALA A 264 13.81 -2.22 -3.92
C ALA A 264 13.04 -3.55 -3.94
N LEU A 265 11.88 -3.61 -4.59
CA LEU A 265 11.02 -4.79 -4.62
C LEU A 265 11.53 -5.85 -5.59
N THR A 266 11.28 -7.13 -5.31
CA THR A 266 11.60 -8.22 -6.26
C THR A 266 10.52 -8.37 -7.34
N ILE A 267 9.26 -8.06 -7.00
CA ILE A 267 8.12 -8.03 -7.91
C ILE A 267 7.22 -6.85 -7.54
N ALA A 268 6.72 -6.13 -8.53
CA ALA A 268 5.77 -5.05 -8.30
C ALA A 268 4.40 -5.61 -7.91
N GLY A 269 3.76 -4.99 -6.93
CA GLY A 269 2.41 -5.33 -6.48
C GLY A 269 1.52 -4.09 -6.44
N THR A 270 0.22 -4.29 -6.50
CA THR A 270 -0.73 -3.18 -6.55
C THR A 270 -2.10 -3.56 -6.03
N ASP A 271 -2.83 -2.52 -5.62
CA ASP A 271 -4.26 -2.57 -5.33
C ASP A 271 -4.99 -1.78 -6.41
N ILE A 272 -5.90 -2.44 -7.11
CA ILE A 272 -6.70 -1.81 -8.15
C ILE A 272 -8.18 -1.94 -7.78
N TYR A 273 -8.77 -0.81 -7.38
CA TYR A 273 -10.16 -0.70 -7.03
C TYR A 273 -10.95 0.07 -8.08
N HIS A 274 -12.22 -0.24 -8.22
CA HIS A 274 -13.13 0.43 -9.13
C HIS A 274 -13.88 1.55 -8.38
N PRO A 275 -14.10 2.71 -8.99
CA PRO A 275 -14.74 3.85 -8.32
C PRO A 275 -16.20 3.55 -7.97
N SER A 276 -16.95 2.96 -8.89
CA SER A 276 -18.35 2.52 -8.69
C SER A 276 -18.77 1.56 -9.80
N GLN A 277 -19.94 0.93 -9.65
CA GLN A 277 -20.49 0.06 -10.69
C GLN A 277 -20.87 0.83 -11.97
N ASP A 278 -21.39 2.03 -11.83
CA ASP A 278 -21.87 2.83 -12.96
C ASP A 278 -20.69 3.42 -13.79
N GLU A 279 -19.51 3.51 -13.18
CA GLU A 279 -18.30 4.07 -13.79
C GLU A 279 -17.31 3.00 -14.27
N LEU A 280 -17.69 1.73 -14.25
CA LEU A 280 -16.82 0.63 -14.66
C LEU A 280 -16.59 0.63 -16.19
N THR A 281 -15.46 1.19 -16.58
CA THR A 281 -15.01 1.24 -17.97
C THR A 281 -13.87 0.27 -18.27
N GLY A 282 -13.27 -0.33 -17.23
CA GLY A 282 -12.03 -1.10 -17.31
C GLY A 282 -10.76 -0.23 -17.41
N THR A 283 -10.89 1.08 -17.40
CA THR A 283 -9.76 2.03 -17.50
C THR A 283 -8.81 1.86 -16.35
N GLU A 284 -9.30 1.67 -15.13
CA GLU A 284 -8.53 1.48 -13.92
C GLU A 284 -7.67 0.20 -13.98
N ILE A 285 -8.19 -0.89 -14.56
CA ILE A 285 -7.43 -2.13 -14.75
C ILE A 285 -6.37 -1.94 -15.85
N ALA A 286 -6.75 -1.31 -16.95
CA ALA A 286 -5.85 -1.13 -18.08
C ALA A 286 -4.70 -0.16 -17.73
N PHE A 287 -5.02 1.03 -17.20
CA PHE A 287 -4.04 2.03 -16.81
C PHE A 287 -3.19 1.56 -15.63
N GLY A 288 -3.82 1.11 -14.54
CA GLY A 288 -3.12 0.64 -13.36
C GLY A 288 -2.20 -0.54 -13.67
N GLY A 289 -2.71 -1.53 -14.43
CA GLY A 289 -1.92 -2.67 -14.86
C GLY A 289 -0.72 -2.28 -15.72
N ASP A 290 -0.90 -1.39 -16.70
CA ASP A 290 0.21 -0.92 -17.56
C ASP A 290 1.23 -0.10 -16.76
N MET A 291 0.78 0.75 -15.84
CA MET A 291 1.65 1.52 -14.97
C MET A 291 2.52 0.59 -14.12
N ILE A 292 1.92 -0.33 -13.38
CA ILE A 292 2.68 -1.23 -12.49
C ILE A 292 3.59 -2.17 -13.25
N ARG A 293 3.12 -2.72 -14.37
CA ARG A 293 3.93 -3.57 -15.24
C ARG A 293 5.16 -2.83 -15.79
N SER A 294 5.03 -1.54 -16.09
CA SER A 294 6.12 -0.73 -16.64
C SER A 294 7.26 -0.49 -15.63
N LEU A 295 6.97 -0.51 -14.32
CA LEU A 295 7.95 -0.21 -13.27
C LEU A 295 9.14 -1.19 -13.28
N LYS A 296 8.88 -2.47 -13.55
CA LYS A 296 9.91 -3.52 -13.62
C LYS A 296 10.02 -4.17 -15.01
N HIS A 297 9.27 -3.66 -15.99
CA HIS A 297 9.17 -4.25 -17.33
C HIS A 297 8.79 -5.74 -17.33
N ASP A 298 8.02 -6.16 -16.33
CA ASP A 298 7.62 -7.56 -16.12
C ASP A 298 6.20 -7.67 -15.54
N ASN A 299 5.70 -8.90 -15.47
CA ASN A 299 4.44 -9.22 -14.83
C ASN A 299 4.44 -8.76 -13.35
N TYR A 300 3.26 -8.49 -12.81
CA TYR A 300 3.05 -7.91 -11.49
C TYR A 300 2.00 -8.69 -10.70
N LEU A 301 1.79 -8.31 -9.43
CA LEU A 301 0.77 -8.89 -8.57
C LEU A 301 -0.36 -7.88 -8.33
N VAL A 302 -1.61 -8.33 -8.47
CA VAL A 302 -2.78 -7.67 -7.91
C VAL A 302 -3.00 -8.27 -6.53
N LEU A 303 -2.73 -7.47 -5.49
CA LEU A 303 -2.78 -7.88 -4.08
C LEU A 303 -4.12 -7.55 -3.44
N GLU A 304 -4.85 -6.56 -4.01
CA GLU A 304 -6.22 -6.24 -3.62
C GLU A 304 -7.04 -5.80 -4.84
N THR A 305 -8.29 -6.27 -4.86
CA THR A 305 -9.36 -5.75 -5.71
C THR A 305 -10.70 -6.09 -5.07
N GLN A 306 -11.80 -5.42 -5.50
CA GLN A 306 -13.11 -5.66 -4.90
C GLN A 306 -13.58 -7.11 -5.02
N ALA A 307 -14.07 -7.65 -3.89
CA ALA A 307 -14.87 -8.87 -3.87
C ALA A 307 -16.36 -8.58 -4.17
N GLN A 308 -16.99 -7.76 -3.32
CA GLN A 308 -18.40 -7.33 -3.48
C GLN A 308 -18.55 -5.83 -3.68
N GLY A 309 -17.46 -5.08 -3.70
CA GLY A 309 -17.45 -3.66 -3.97
C GLY A 309 -17.70 -2.75 -2.76
N PHE A 310 -17.75 -1.45 -3.04
CA PHE A 310 -17.99 -0.38 -2.09
C PHE A 310 -19.44 -0.35 -1.58
N PRO A 311 -19.76 0.51 -0.59
CA PRO A 311 -21.07 0.51 0.07
C PRO A 311 -22.28 0.56 -0.88
N CYS A 312 -22.17 1.26 -1.98
CA CYS A 312 -23.26 1.46 -2.94
C CYS A 312 -23.22 0.51 -4.16
N TRP A 313 -22.33 -0.49 -4.15
CA TRP A 313 -22.12 -1.34 -5.32
C TRP A 313 -22.07 -2.81 -4.96
N THR A 314 -22.74 -3.63 -5.77
CA THR A 314 -22.69 -5.10 -5.73
C THR A 314 -22.45 -5.62 -7.14
N PRO A 315 -21.47 -6.53 -7.37
CA PRO A 315 -21.14 -6.97 -8.71
C PRO A 315 -22.30 -7.73 -9.36
N TYR A 316 -22.53 -7.47 -10.63
CA TYR A 316 -23.47 -8.27 -11.43
C TYR A 316 -22.84 -9.62 -11.81
N LYS A 317 -23.68 -10.56 -12.21
CA LYS A 317 -23.25 -11.91 -12.60
C LYS A 317 -22.22 -11.84 -13.74
N GLY A 318 -21.05 -12.43 -13.54
CA GLY A 318 -19.95 -12.46 -14.49
C GLY A 318 -18.94 -11.31 -14.33
N GLN A 319 -19.22 -10.33 -13.48
CA GLN A 319 -18.35 -9.17 -13.32
C GLN A 319 -17.02 -9.50 -12.66
N LEU A 320 -17.02 -10.27 -11.56
CA LEU A 320 -15.75 -10.68 -10.92
C LEU A 320 -14.88 -11.47 -11.90
N ARG A 321 -15.51 -12.35 -12.70
CA ARG A 321 -14.78 -13.11 -13.71
C ARG A 321 -14.23 -12.21 -14.81
N LEU A 322 -15.01 -11.25 -15.29
CA LEU A 322 -14.55 -10.27 -16.29
C LEU A 322 -13.34 -9.49 -15.75
N CYS A 323 -13.44 -8.94 -14.52
CA CYS A 323 -12.34 -8.20 -13.88
C CYS A 323 -11.09 -9.08 -13.69
N ALA A 324 -11.24 -10.31 -13.20
CA ALA A 324 -10.13 -11.23 -12.99
C ALA A 324 -9.36 -11.52 -14.30
N TYR A 325 -10.06 -11.81 -15.38
CA TYR A 325 -9.43 -12.02 -16.69
C TYR A 325 -8.84 -10.73 -17.29
N SER A 326 -9.44 -9.57 -17.00
CA SER A 326 -8.88 -8.28 -17.43
C SER A 326 -7.56 -7.96 -16.73
N HIS A 327 -7.42 -8.30 -15.45
CA HIS A 327 -6.14 -8.21 -14.73
C HIS A 327 -5.07 -9.10 -15.38
N LEU A 328 -5.39 -10.37 -15.66
CA LEU A 328 -4.46 -11.27 -16.33
C LEU A 328 -4.10 -10.78 -17.74
N ALA A 329 -5.06 -10.28 -18.51
CA ALA A 329 -4.83 -9.70 -19.84
C ALA A 329 -3.93 -8.46 -19.77
N SER A 330 -3.92 -7.73 -18.66
CA SER A 330 -3.01 -6.61 -18.40
C SER A 330 -1.61 -7.05 -17.90
N GLY A 331 -1.42 -8.35 -17.65
CA GLY A 331 -0.12 -8.92 -17.27
C GLY A 331 0.02 -9.27 -15.79
N ALA A 332 -1.07 -9.27 -15.02
CA ALA A 332 -1.03 -9.72 -13.63
C ALA A 332 -0.79 -11.23 -13.54
N ASN A 333 -0.04 -11.65 -12.53
CA ASN A 333 0.16 -13.04 -12.14
C ASN A 333 -0.63 -13.42 -10.88
N SER A 334 -1.42 -12.49 -10.35
CA SER A 334 -2.32 -12.74 -9.22
C SER A 334 -3.63 -11.99 -9.37
N VAL A 335 -4.65 -12.52 -8.72
CA VAL A 335 -5.90 -11.81 -8.43
C VAL A 335 -6.26 -12.14 -6.99
N MET A 336 -6.09 -11.16 -6.09
CA MET A 336 -6.42 -11.32 -4.68
C MET A 336 -7.49 -10.32 -4.28
N TYR A 337 -8.49 -10.79 -3.59
CA TYR A 337 -9.64 -9.99 -3.19
C TYR A 337 -9.44 -9.34 -1.83
N TRP A 338 -9.86 -8.10 -1.67
CA TRP A 338 -10.16 -7.49 -0.41
C TRP A 338 -11.63 -7.73 -0.10
N HIS A 339 -12.04 -8.66 0.74
CA HIS A 339 -11.21 -9.68 1.40
C HIS A 339 -12.01 -11.00 1.47
N TRP A 340 -11.55 -11.99 2.26
CA TRP A 340 -12.24 -13.29 2.32
C TRP A 340 -13.65 -13.17 2.89
N HIS A 341 -13.81 -12.52 4.04
CA HIS A 341 -15.10 -12.39 4.73
C HIS A 341 -15.42 -10.92 5.02
N SER A 342 -16.70 -10.59 5.08
CA SER A 342 -17.15 -9.25 5.47
C SER A 342 -16.90 -9.00 6.96
N ILE A 343 -16.32 -7.85 7.31
CA ILE A 343 -15.99 -7.48 8.69
C ILE A 343 -17.25 -7.22 9.51
N HIS A 344 -17.38 -7.87 10.69
CA HIS A 344 -18.56 -7.78 11.54
C HIS A 344 -18.58 -6.58 12.45
N ASN A 345 -17.40 -6.17 12.93
CA ASN A 345 -17.23 -5.05 13.83
C ASN A 345 -15.91 -4.37 13.49
N SER A 346 -15.79 -3.12 13.65
CA SER A 346 -14.64 -2.27 13.35
C SER A 346 -15.03 -1.15 12.38
N PHE A 347 -14.05 -0.49 11.79
CA PHE A 347 -14.28 0.64 10.88
C PHE A 347 -14.82 0.20 9.52
N GLU A 348 -14.25 -0.86 8.93
CA GLU A 348 -14.56 -1.26 7.55
C GLU A 348 -15.71 -2.27 7.42
N THR A 349 -16.73 -2.17 8.28
CA THR A 349 -17.91 -3.03 8.24
C THR A 349 -18.75 -2.91 6.94
N TYR A 350 -18.52 -1.83 6.19
CA TYR A 350 -19.13 -1.60 4.89
C TYR A 350 -18.44 -2.38 3.76
N TRP A 351 -17.19 -2.82 3.94
CA TRP A 351 -16.50 -3.66 2.98
C TRP A 351 -17.02 -5.09 3.02
N ARG A 352 -17.49 -5.55 1.87
CA ARG A 352 -17.99 -6.90 1.72
C ARG A 352 -16.93 -7.77 1.06
N GLY A 353 -16.52 -8.82 1.78
CA GLY A 353 -15.60 -9.84 1.28
C GLY A 353 -16.25 -10.77 0.25
N LEU A 354 -15.57 -11.82 -0.14
CA LEU A 354 -16.14 -12.90 -0.95
C LEU A 354 -17.35 -13.55 -0.24
N LEU A 355 -17.25 -13.71 1.09
CA LEU A 355 -18.37 -14.09 1.94
C LEU A 355 -19.04 -12.84 2.53
N SER A 356 -20.37 -12.80 2.48
CA SER A 356 -21.16 -11.75 3.14
C SER A 356 -21.08 -11.87 4.66
N HIS A 357 -21.75 -10.97 5.41
CA HIS A 357 -21.72 -10.98 6.87
C HIS A 357 -22.31 -12.27 7.50
N ASP A 358 -23.15 -12.99 6.79
CA ASP A 358 -23.63 -14.32 7.21
C ASP A 358 -22.65 -15.46 6.98
N MET A 359 -21.49 -15.14 6.34
CA MET A 359 -20.43 -16.11 6.00
C MET A 359 -20.89 -17.34 5.23
N GLN A 360 -21.99 -17.22 4.49
CA GLN A 360 -22.54 -18.29 3.67
C GLN A 360 -22.13 -18.15 2.20
N GLU A 361 -22.36 -19.21 1.44
CA GLU A 361 -22.19 -19.20 -0.02
C GLU A 361 -23.18 -18.21 -0.67
N ASN A 362 -22.65 -17.20 -1.29
CA ASN A 362 -23.37 -16.17 -2.02
C ASN A 362 -23.01 -16.16 -3.52
N ALA A 363 -23.55 -15.23 -4.30
CA ALA A 363 -23.26 -15.14 -5.72
C ALA A 363 -21.78 -14.83 -6.02
N PRO A 364 -21.12 -13.85 -5.38
CA PRO A 364 -19.68 -13.58 -5.54
C PRO A 364 -18.80 -14.77 -5.19
N TYR A 365 -19.06 -15.48 -4.10
CA TYR A 365 -18.32 -16.69 -3.74
C TYR A 365 -18.46 -17.78 -4.81
N ARG A 366 -19.67 -18.03 -5.30
CA ARG A 366 -19.87 -19.01 -6.38
C ARG A 366 -19.16 -18.61 -7.67
N GLU A 367 -19.09 -17.32 -7.96
CA GLU A 367 -18.33 -16.82 -9.10
C GLU A 367 -16.82 -16.99 -8.88
N ALA A 368 -16.32 -16.72 -7.67
CA ALA A 368 -14.93 -17.01 -7.30
C ALA A 368 -14.60 -18.50 -7.46
N CYS A 369 -15.53 -19.42 -7.13
CA CYS A 369 -15.35 -20.84 -7.38
C CYS A 369 -15.18 -21.15 -8.88
N ILE A 370 -15.90 -20.46 -9.76
CA ILE A 370 -15.73 -20.63 -11.22
C ILE A 370 -14.36 -20.14 -11.64
N ILE A 371 -13.96 -18.94 -11.21
CA ILE A 371 -12.66 -18.31 -11.55
C ILE A 371 -11.49 -19.19 -11.08
N GLY A 372 -11.47 -19.57 -9.81
CA GLY A 372 -10.36 -20.33 -9.23
C GLY A 372 -10.22 -21.71 -9.87
N ASN A 373 -11.33 -22.41 -10.16
CA ASN A 373 -11.30 -23.68 -10.88
C ASN A 373 -10.82 -23.52 -12.34
N GLU A 374 -11.18 -22.42 -13.02
CA GLU A 374 -10.63 -22.10 -14.34
C GLU A 374 -9.13 -21.80 -14.26
N PHE A 375 -8.68 -21.02 -13.29
CA PHE A 375 -7.27 -20.68 -13.10
C PHE A 375 -6.43 -21.92 -12.73
N SER A 376 -6.94 -22.82 -11.91
CA SER A 376 -6.31 -24.10 -11.62
C SER A 376 -6.10 -24.94 -12.90
N ARG A 377 -7.09 -24.97 -13.79
CA ARG A 377 -7.05 -25.73 -15.03
C ARG A 377 -6.21 -25.07 -16.11
N LEU A 378 -6.28 -23.74 -16.24
CA LEU A 378 -5.68 -22.96 -17.33
C LEU A 378 -4.41 -22.21 -16.92
N GLY A 379 -4.05 -22.23 -15.64
CA GLY A 379 -2.99 -21.36 -15.07
C GLY A 379 -1.65 -21.46 -15.77
N SER A 380 -1.25 -22.65 -16.21
CA SER A 380 -0.01 -22.83 -16.98
C SER A 380 0.01 -22.09 -18.33
N HIS A 381 -1.17 -21.75 -18.87
CA HIS A 381 -1.31 -20.98 -20.11
C HIS A 381 -1.55 -19.49 -19.86
N LEU A 382 -1.96 -19.12 -18.64
CA LEU A 382 -2.35 -17.75 -18.26
C LEU A 382 -1.26 -17.03 -17.46
N VAL A 383 -0.34 -17.76 -16.83
CA VAL A 383 0.75 -17.17 -16.07
C VAL A 383 1.81 -16.56 -17.00
N ASN A 384 2.38 -15.44 -16.56
CA ASN A 384 3.45 -14.73 -17.29
C ASN A 384 3.08 -14.30 -18.72
N LEU A 385 1.81 -14.02 -18.98
CA LEU A 385 1.37 -13.45 -20.25
C LEU A 385 2.10 -12.13 -20.53
N LYS A 386 2.53 -11.92 -21.75
CA LYS A 386 3.24 -10.71 -22.16
C LYS A 386 2.30 -9.81 -22.98
N LYS A 387 1.86 -8.72 -22.39
CA LYS A 387 1.08 -7.69 -23.05
C LYS A 387 1.95 -6.95 -24.08
N LYS A 388 1.43 -6.69 -25.26
CA LYS A 388 2.05 -5.86 -26.28
C LYS A 388 1.33 -4.52 -26.35
N ASN A 389 2.07 -3.43 -26.20
CA ASN A 389 1.55 -2.07 -26.29
C ASN A 389 2.19 -1.35 -27.48
N GLU A 390 1.40 -0.58 -28.21
CA GLU A 390 1.84 0.23 -29.35
C GLU A 390 1.91 1.73 -29.00
N VAL A 391 1.33 2.12 -27.85
CA VAL A 391 1.28 3.49 -27.36
C VAL A 391 1.87 3.55 -25.94
N ALA A 392 2.62 4.59 -25.66
CA ALA A 392 3.14 4.88 -24.32
C ALA A 392 2.51 6.17 -23.77
N ILE A 393 2.23 6.17 -22.47
CA ILE A 393 1.81 7.34 -21.71
C ILE A 393 2.95 7.74 -20.79
N LEU A 394 3.39 9.00 -20.88
CA LEU A 394 4.38 9.53 -19.96
C LEU A 394 3.70 10.00 -18.67
N VAL A 395 4.14 9.47 -17.53
CA VAL A 395 3.67 9.83 -16.19
C VAL A 395 4.81 10.51 -15.41
N SER A 396 4.53 11.63 -14.76
CA SER A 396 5.49 12.35 -13.93
C SER A 396 4.81 12.91 -12.67
N ASN A 397 5.27 12.46 -11.49
CA ASN A 397 4.83 13.01 -10.21
C ASN A 397 5.17 14.51 -10.09
N GLU A 398 6.32 14.94 -10.61
CA GLU A 398 6.74 16.35 -10.60
C GLU A 398 5.79 17.23 -11.43
N ALA A 399 5.39 16.73 -12.61
CA ALA A 399 4.42 17.47 -13.45
C ALA A 399 3.06 17.59 -12.74
N LEU A 400 2.58 16.53 -12.10
CA LEU A 400 1.33 16.55 -11.32
C LEU A 400 1.44 17.49 -10.12
N THR A 401 2.57 17.48 -9.41
CA THR A 401 2.83 18.42 -8.31
C THR A 401 2.83 19.87 -8.80
N ALA A 402 3.45 20.12 -9.95
CA ALA A 402 3.42 21.46 -10.56
C ALA A 402 2.00 21.90 -10.94
N LEU A 403 1.19 21.01 -11.50
CA LEU A 403 -0.22 21.30 -11.80
C LEU A 403 -1.03 21.61 -10.53
N LYS A 404 -0.77 20.93 -9.42
CA LYS A 404 -1.39 21.21 -8.12
C LYS A 404 -1.05 22.63 -7.61
N TRP A 405 0.21 23.01 -7.67
CA TRP A 405 0.69 24.30 -7.15
C TRP A 405 0.46 25.50 -8.10
N PHE A 406 0.47 25.27 -9.40
CA PHE A 406 0.40 26.30 -10.44
C PHE A 406 -0.75 26.07 -11.43
N GLY A 407 -1.68 25.15 -11.12
CA GLY A 407 -2.80 24.85 -12.01
C GLY A 407 -3.82 25.97 -12.11
N ILE A 408 -4.51 26.04 -13.24
CA ILE A 408 -5.58 27.04 -13.50
C ILE A 408 -6.72 26.86 -12.47
N GLU A 409 -7.03 25.65 -12.09
CA GLU A 409 -8.07 25.36 -11.08
C GLU A 409 -7.71 25.87 -9.68
N ALA A 410 -6.43 25.78 -9.29
CA ALA A 410 -5.96 26.32 -8.02
C ALA A 410 -6.09 27.85 -7.97
N THR A 411 -5.86 28.54 -9.10
CA THR A 411 -6.05 29.99 -9.21
C THR A 411 -7.51 30.40 -9.27
N ALA A 412 -8.38 29.59 -9.87
CA ALA A 412 -9.81 29.83 -9.96
C ALA A 412 -10.55 29.63 -8.63
N ALA A 413 -10.07 28.74 -7.78
CA ALA A 413 -10.69 28.43 -6.48
C ALA A 413 -10.48 29.51 -5.42
N GLY A 414 -9.62 30.52 -5.66
CA GLY A 414 -9.38 31.63 -4.73
C GLY A 414 -8.81 31.20 -3.37
N ASP A 415 -8.35 29.96 -3.25
CA ASP A 415 -7.83 29.41 -2.01
C ASP A 415 -6.34 29.77 -1.85
N HIS A 416 -6.08 31.03 -1.62
CA HIS A 416 -4.74 31.53 -1.29
C HIS A 416 -4.36 31.29 0.16
N GLY A 417 -5.12 30.47 0.90
CA GLY A 417 -4.72 30.02 2.26
C GLY A 417 -4.47 31.16 3.26
N ILE A 418 -5.21 32.28 3.14
CA ILE A 418 -5.17 33.41 4.09
C ILE A 418 -6.27 33.20 5.12
#